data_2eb63d0d0c59a8da4f82da8a4dc98d46
#
_entry.id   2eb63d0d0c59a8da4f82da8a4dc98d46
#
_cell.length_a   1.000
_cell.length_b   1.000
_cell.length_c   1.000
_cell.angle_alpha   90.00
_cell.angle_beta   90.00
_cell.angle_gamma   90.00
#
_symmetry.space_group_name_H-M   'P 1'
#
loop_
_entity.id
_entity.type
_entity.pdbx_description
1 polymer ?
#
loop_
_entity_poly.entity_id
_entity_poly.type
_entity_poly.pdbx_seq_one_letter_code
_entity_poly.pdbx_strand_id
1 'polypeptide(L)' 'MATTHINRYALCLKNKNAEDLVVRKLYLIIPDERAEKEHHIRVVDESGEDYLYPAGYFFVMELPERVDRALRRARPVAA' A
#
# COMPACT_ATOMS: atom_id res chain seq x y z
N MET A 1 -20.56 13.61 12.46
CA MET A 1 -20.52 12.26 11.98
C MET A 1 -19.08 11.79 11.80
N ALA A 2 -18.81 10.66 12.32
CA ALA A 2 -17.46 10.17 12.26
C ALA A 2 -17.12 9.72 10.85
N THR A 3 -16.04 10.24 10.34
CA THR A 3 -15.54 9.77 9.07
C THR A 3 -14.89 8.43 9.31
N THR A 4 -15.36 7.44 8.60
CA THR A 4 -14.75 6.14 8.72
C THR A 4 -13.44 6.16 7.96
N HIS A 5 -12.34 6.05 8.67
CA HIS A 5 -11.05 5.91 8.05
C HIS A 5 -10.89 4.47 7.63
N ILE A 6 -10.87 4.25 6.35
CA ILE A 6 -10.58 2.92 5.84
C ILE A 6 -9.08 2.87 5.65
N ASN A 7 -8.42 2.17 6.55
CA ASN A 7 -6.97 2.06 6.53
C ASN A 7 -6.60 0.89 5.63
N ARG A 8 -6.53 1.14 4.34
CA ARG A 8 -6.28 0.10 3.37
C ARG A 8 -4.81 -0.02 3.05
N TYR A 9 -4.36 -1.24 3.07
CA TYR A 9 -2.97 -1.57 2.77
C TYR A 9 -2.91 -2.65 1.71
N ALA A 10 -1.81 -2.66 0.98
CA ALA A 10 -1.57 -3.63 -0.07
C ALA A 10 -0.44 -4.56 0.38
N LEU A 11 -0.75 -5.83 0.56
CA LEU A 11 0.27 -6.82 0.84
C LEU A 11 0.87 -7.27 -0.48
N CYS A 12 2.16 -7.06 -0.65
CA CYS A 12 2.82 -7.38 -1.91
C CYS A 12 3.01 -8.87 -2.05
N LEU A 13 2.42 -9.43 -3.10
CA LEU A 13 2.53 -10.85 -3.41
C LEU A 13 3.44 -11.10 -4.61
N LYS A 14 3.68 -10.08 -5.42
CA LYS A 14 4.41 -10.22 -6.65
C LYS A 14 5.09 -8.90 -6.97
N ASN A 15 6.32 -8.98 -7.42
CA ASN A 15 7.06 -7.75 -7.73
C ASN A 15 7.81 -7.82 -9.05
N LYS A 16 7.26 -8.56 -10.01
CA LYS A 16 7.90 -8.69 -11.30
C LYS A 16 8.08 -7.32 -11.96
N ASN A 17 9.31 -6.98 -12.33
CA ASN A 17 9.65 -5.69 -12.93
C ASN A 17 9.30 -4.50 -12.04
N ALA A 18 9.30 -4.70 -10.74
CA ALA A 18 8.98 -3.64 -9.79
C ALA A 18 10.04 -3.63 -8.69
N GLU A 19 11.12 -2.90 -8.95
CA GLU A 19 12.27 -2.90 -8.05
C GLU A 19 11.95 -2.31 -6.67
N ASP A 20 10.98 -1.41 -6.62
CA ASP A 20 10.65 -0.73 -5.37
C ASP A 20 9.54 -1.42 -4.60
N LEU A 21 9.30 -2.69 -4.90
CA LEU A 21 8.35 -3.51 -4.14
C LEU A 21 9.07 -4.71 -3.57
N VAL A 22 8.77 -5.01 -2.31
CA VAL A 22 9.32 -6.18 -1.63
C VAL A 22 8.16 -7.13 -1.34
N VAL A 23 8.28 -8.36 -1.82
CA VAL A 23 7.25 -9.38 -1.59
C VAL A 23 7.10 -9.61 -0.09
N ARG A 24 5.86 -9.76 0.36
CA ARG A 24 5.46 -9.97 1.76
C ARG A 24 5.41 -8.68 2.57
N LYS A 25 5.70 -7.54 1.97
CA LYS A 25 5.61 -6.27 2.68
C LYS A 25 4.27 -5.61 2.46
N LEU A 26 3.88 -4.79 3.42
CA LEU A 26 2.66 -4.00 3.34
C LEU A 26 3.00 -2.60 2.86
N TYR A 27 2.17 -2.09 1.97
CA TYR A 27 2.33 -0.74 1.44
C TYR A 27 1.04 0.04 1.61
N LEU A 28 1.17 1.32 1.89
CA LEU A 28 0.01 2.20 2.04
C LEU A 28 -0.62 2.45 0.68
N ILE A 29 -1.94 2.31 0.60
CA ILE A 29 -2.69 2.59 -0.63
C ILE A 29 -3.16 4.03 -0.60
N ILE A 30 -2.94 4.72 -1.71
CA ILE A 30 -3.51 6.05 -1.92
C ILE A 30 -4.75 5.86 -2.78
N PRO A 31 -5.93 6.26 -2.31
CA PRO A 31 -7.15 6.07 -3.09
C PRO A 31 -7.03 6.73 -4.46
N ASP A 32 -7.39 6.00 -5.50
CA ASP A 32 -7.34 6.50 -6.86
C ASP A 32 -8.35 5.72 -7.69
N GLU A 33 -9.56 6.28 -7.81
CA GLU A 33 -10.65 5.59 -8.48
C GLU A 33 -10.36 5.31 -9.94
N ARG A 34 -9.66 6.22 -10.60
CA ARG A 34 -9.34 6.02 -12.01
C ARG A 34 -8.41 4.83 -12.18
N ALA A 35 -7.41 4.73 -11.33
CA ALA A 35 -6.49 3.62 -11.38
C ALA A 35 -7.22 2.30 -11.12
N GLU A 36 -8.12 2.31 -10.15
CA GLU A 36 -8.85 1.09 -9.79
C GLU A 36 -9.71 0.59 -10.94
N LYS A 37 -10.29 1.51 -11.70
CA LYS A 37 -11.08 1.12 -12.86
C LYS A 37 -10.24 0.44 -13.92
N GLU A 38 -8.96 0.70 -13.93
CA GLU A 38 -8.05 0.10 -14.90
C GLU A 38 -7.22 -1.02 -14.28
N HIS A 39 -7.70 -1.55 -13.16
CA HIS A 39 -7.06 -2.70 -12.49
C HIS A 39 -5.65 -2.38 -12.00
N HIS A 40 -5.45 -1.14 -11.60
CA HIS A 40 -4.20 -0.70 -10.98
C HIS A 40 -4.51 -0.10 -9.62
N ILE A 41 -3.53 -0.11 -8.74
CA ILE A 41 -3.66 0.61 -7.48
C ILE A 41 -2.43 1.47 -7.28
N ARG A 42 -2.63 2.56 -6.55
CA ARG A 42 -1.56 3.50 -6.26
C ARG A 42 -1.07 3.22 -4.85
N VAL A 43 0.20 2.90 -4.72
CA VAL A 43 0.79 2.61 -3.41
C VAL A 43 2.05 3.43 -3.23
N VAL A 44 2.38 3.69 -1.97
CA VAL A 44 3.66 4.32 -1.63
C VAL A 44 4.66 3.17 -1.51
N ASP A 45 5.62 3.13 -2.41
CA ASP A 45 6.57 2.02 -2.48
C ASP A 45 7.85 2.29 -1.70
N GLU A 46 8.87 1.46 -1.90
CA GLU A 46 10.11 1.58 -1.13
C GLU A 46 10.83 2.89 -1.39
N SER A 47 10.56 3.54 -2.51
CA SER A 47 11.17 4.85 -2.79
C SER A 47 10.59 5.96 -1.93
N GLY A 48 9.45 5.71 -1.30
CA GLY A 48 8.75 6.73 -0.52
C GLY A 48 7.80 7.56 -1.36
N GLU A 49 7.74 7.32 -2.65
CA GLU A 49 6.81 8.00 -3.54
C GLU A 49 5.72 7.05 -3.97
N ASP A 50 4.63 7.60 -4.46
CA ASP A 50 3.51 6.78 -4.87
C ASP A 50 3.54 6.54 -6.37
N TYR A 51 3.28 5.29 -6.74
CA TYR A 51 3.24 4.88 -8.13
C TYR A 51 2.10 3.90 -8.35
N LEU A 52 1.72 3.75 -9.61
CA LEU A 52 0.68 2.80 -9.99
C LEU A 52 1.30 1.46 -10.30
N TYR A 53 0.67 0.41 -9.77
CA TYR A 53 1.09 -0.96 -10.03
C TYR A 53 -0.13 -1.81 -10.36
N PRO A 54 0.07 -2.92 -11.08
CA PRO A 54 -1.07 -3.82 -11.35
C PRO A 54 -1.68 -4.31 -10.04
N ALA A 55 -3.00 -4.26 -9.95
CA ALA A 55 -3.69 -4.67 -8.73
C ALA A 55 -3.40 -6.13 -8.38
N GLY A 56 -3.14 -6.95 -9.39
CA GLY A 56 -2.84 -8.36 -9.15
C GLY A 56 -1.55 -8.63 -8.40
N TYR A 57 -0.71 -7.61 -8.24
CA TYR A 57 0.51 -7.77 -7.47
C TYR A 57 0.25 -7.79 -5.96
N PHE A 58 -0.97 -7.45 -5.54
CA PHE A 58 -1.24 -7.21 -4.13
C PHE A 58 -2.51 -7.89 -3.66
N PHE A 59 -2.56 -8.12 -2.38
CA PHE A 59 -3.79 -8.44 -1.69
C PHE A 59 -4.15 -7.21 -0.84
N VAL A 60 -5.33 -6.64 -1.10
CA VAL A 60 -5.75 -5.43 -0.39
C VAL A 60 -6.45 -5.85 0.90
N MET A 61 -6.07 -5.21 2.00
CA MET A 61 -6.66 -5.51 3.29
C MET A 61 -6.86 -4.23 4.08
N GLU A 62 -7.80 -4.28 5.00
CA GLU A 62 -8.04 -3.18 5.93
C GLU A 62 -7.41 -3.55 7.26
N LEU A 63 -6.76 -2.59 7.88
CA LEU A 63 -6.12 -2.82 9.17
C LEU A 63 -6.82 -2.02 10.25
N PRO A 64 -6.86 -2.56 11.48
CA PRO A 64 -7.39 -1.78 12.60
C PRO A 64 -6.62 -0.49 12.77
N GLU A 65 -7.31 0.54 13.24
CA GLU A 65 -6.69 1.85 13.39
C GLU A 65 -5.41 1.80 14.21
N ARG A 66 -5.39 0.97 15.23
CA ARG A 66 -4.21 0.84 16.07
C ARG A 66 -3.00 0.36 15.29
N VAL A 67 -3.23 -0.61 14.40
CA VAL A 67 -2.14 -1.16 13.59
C VAL A 67 -1.70 -0.14 12.54
N ASP A 68 -2.67 0.52 11.91
CA ASP A 68 -2.36 1.57 10.94
C ASP A 68 -1.50 2.66 11.56
N ARG A 69 -1.87 3.08 12.77
CA ARG A 69 -1.13 4.12 13.47
C ARG A 69 0.29 3.68 13.78
N ALA A 70 0.44 2.44 14.19
CA ALA A 70 1.76 1.91 14.47
C ALA A 70 2.62 1.83 13.22
N LEU A 71 2.03 1.44 12.10
CA LEU A 71 2.75 1.36 10.84
C LEU A 71 3.19 2.74 10.34
N ARG A 72 2.33 3.74 10.51
CA ARG A 72 2.67 5.10 10.08
C ARG A 72 3.81 5.68 10.90
N ARG A 73 3.92 5.27 12.16
CA ARG A 73 5.02 5.69 13.02
C ARG A 73 6.28 4.90 12.78
N ALA A 74 6.12 3.64 12.36
CA ALA A 74 7.26 2.78 12.15
C ALA A 74 8.10 3.34 11.02
N ARG A 75 9.38 3.44 11.26
CA ARG A 75 10.31 3.91 10.24
C ARG A 75 11.30 2.81 9.97
N PRO A 76 11.67 2.63 8.71
CA PRO A 76 12.71 1.67 8.40
C PRO A 76 13.95 2.03 9.19
N VAL A 77 14.57 1.02 9.75
CA VAL A 77 15.84 1.25 10.45
C VAL A 77 16.86 1.53 9.36
N ALA A 78 17.49 2.70 9.46
CA ALA A 78 18.54 3.02 8.52
C ALA A 78 19.68 2.06 8.77
N ALA A 79 20.05 1.36 7.73
CA ALA A 79 21.14 0.41 7.83
C ALA A 79 22.46 1.16 7.80
#